data_4461af7b9e75d7c8cfd6b025d76c53f9
#
_entry.id   4461af7b9e75d7c8cfd6b025d76c53f9
#
_cell.length_a   1.000
_cell.length_b   1.000
_cell.length_c   1.000
_cell.angle_alpha   90.00
_cell.angle_beta   90.00
_cell.angle_gamma   90.00
#
_symmetry.space_group_name_H-M   'P 1'
#
loop_
_entity.id
_entity.type
_entity.pdbx_description
1 polymer ?
#
loop_
_entity_poly.entity_id
_entity_poly.type
_entity_poly.pdbx_seq_one_letter_code
_entity_poly.pdbx_strand_id
1 'polypeptide(L)'
;MKRINFENGTVTGNILNAALPMLVAQILSLLYNIVDRIYIGRIPNIGTAALGAVGLCFPLIMIITACSNLFGSGGAPLFSINRGMDDNHKANTILNTSFSMVCASSILLMLVGLIFSKPLLILFGASKNALIYARPYMMIYLLGTLPAMISTGMNPFINAQGYSTTGMFSVVIGAVANIILDPLFIFMLGLGVNGAAIATIISQILSAAFVFYFLRRKAELKVRLLRKNELHSCLSIAKNIITLGTSGFIMQLTNSLVSICCNNVLYVTGGDVYVSVMTIVSSVRQMVETPIYAITEGSSPIISYNYGARRPERVKKAGIVMAVMALIYTGIMWSVIILAPKYLIKIFSSDATLIKDVVPALKLYFAAFIFMDLQYIGQTVFKSLNKRTQAIFFSLLRKVFIVVPLTYILPHTFKMGTNGVFMAEPVSNVIGGSMCFITMLVTVLPELNKIKA
;
A
#
# COMPACT_ATOMS: atom_id res chain seq x y z
N MET A 1 -3.81 20.24 17.02
CA MET A 1 -4.27 19.11 16.16
C MET A 1 -5.24 18.27 16.97
N LYS A 2 -6.45 18.03 16.44
CA LYS A 2 -7.49 17.30 17.17
C LYS A 2 -7.14 15.81 17.19
N ARG A 3 -7.11 15.20 18.36
CA ARG A 3 -6.90 13.76 18.54
C ARG A 3 -8.25 13.05 18.48
N ILE A 4 -8.30 11.93 17.77
CA ILE A 4 -9.47 11.05 17.77
C ILE A 4 -9.46 10.26 19.07
N ASN A 5 -10.56 10.32 19.81
CA ASN A 5 -10.73 9.53 21.03
C ASN A 5 -11.38 8.18 20.65
N PHE A 6 -10.58 7.11 20.63
CA PHE A 6 -11.06 5.77 20.28
C PHE A 6 -11.96 5.17 21.36
N GLU A 7 -11.87 5.69 22.58
CA GLU A 7 -12.58 5.19 23.74
C GLU A 7 -14.02 5.72 23.82
N ASN A 8 -14.19 7.05 23.75
CA ASN A 8 -15.44 7.72 24.11
C ASN A 8 -16.21 8.32 22.93
N GLY A 9 -15.60 8.45 21.75
CA GLY A 9 -16.25 8.97 20.54
C GLY A 9 -17.24 7.97 19.93
N THR A 10 -18.13 8.46 19.05
CA THR A 10 -18.94 7.57 18.21
C THR A 10 -18.04 6.80 17.26
N VAL A 11 -18.29 5.50 17.12
CA VAL A 11 -17.43 4.62 16.28
C VAL A 11 -17.42 5.12 14.83
N THR A 12 -18.57 5.51 14.29
CA THR A 12 -18.69 6.04 12.92
C THR A 12 -17.92 7.34 12.75
N GLY A 13 -18.03 8.28 13.71
CA GLY A 13 -17.30 9.53 13.67
C GLY A 13 -15.78 9.31 13.77
N ASN A 14 -15.35 8.36 14.59
CA ASN A 14 -13.93 8.02 14.72
C ASN A 14 -13.37 7.44 13.40
N ILE A 15 -14.11 6.55 12.72
CA ILE A 15 -13.72 5.97 11.44
C ILE A 15 -13.66 7.06 10.36
N LEU A 16 -14.66 7.92 10.25
CA LEU A 16 -14.67 9.02 9.28
C LEU A 16 -13.49 9.98 9.51
N ASN A 17 -13.27 10.39 10.77
CA ASN A 17 -12.17 11.28 11.12
C ASN A 17 -10.79 10.65 10.91
N ALA A 18 -10.68 9.33 10.86
CA ALA A 18 -9.45 8.62 10.52
C ALA A 18 -9.33 8.39 9.01
N ALA A 19 -10.39 7.93 8.34
CA ALA A 19 -10.38 7.53 6.94
C ALA A 19 -10.28 8.73 5.98
N LEU A 20 -10.97 9.86 6.25
CA LEU A 20 -10.94 11.02 5.36
C LEU A 20 -9.54 11.64 5.20
N PRO A 21 -8.77 11.91 6.28
CA PRO A 21 -7.40 12.38 6.11
C PRO A 21 -6.52 11.36 5.38
N MET A 22 -6.68 10.07 5.64
CA MET A 22 -5.92 9.02 4.95
C MET A 22 -6.27 8.96 3.46
N LEU A 23 -7.54 9.13 3.10
CA LEU A 23 -7.97 9.22 1.70
C LEU A 23 -7.30 10.39 0.98
N VAL A 24 -7.33 11.58 1.59
CA VAL A 24 -6.67 12.77 1.03
C VAL A 24 -5.18 12.52 0.84
N ALA A 25 -4.50 11.93 1.84
CA ALA A 25 -3.09 11.60 1.76
C ALA A 25 -2.79 10.64 0.59
N GLN A 26 -3.60 9.60 0.40
CA GLN A 26 -3.41 8.61 -0.66
C GLN A 26 -3.68 9.18 -2.05
N ILE A 27 -4.73 10.00 -2.21
CA ILE A 27 -5.02 10.69 -3.48
C ILE A 27 -3.86 11.62 -3.85
N LEU A 28 -3.36 12.41 -2.90
CA LEU A 28 -2.21 13.28 -3.13
C LEU A 28 -0.94 12.49 -3.47
N SER A 29 -0.75 11.33 -2.84
CA SER A 29 0.37 10.43 -3.16
C SER A 29 0.28 9.88 -4.59
N LEU A 30 -0.91 9.54 -5.07
CA LEU A 30 -1.12 9.14 -6.45
C LEU A 30 -0.86 10.29 -7.42
N LEU A 31 -1.38 11.48 -7.10
CA LEU A 31 -1.20 12.67 -7.95
C LEU A 31 0.26 13.06 -8.10
N TYR A 32 1.02 13.13 -7.01
CA TYR A 32 2.44 13.50 -7.13
C TYR A 32 3.24 12.46 -7.93
N ASN A 33 2.96 11.15 -7.78
CA ASN A 33 3.61 10.12 -8.60
C ASN A 33 3.32 10.27 -10.09
N ILE A 34 2.12 10.70 -10.45
CA ILE A 34 1.74 10.98 -11.85
C ILE A 34 2.48 12.22 -12.35
N VAL A 35 2.49 13.28 -11.56
CA VAL A 35 3.14 14.57 -11.90
C VAL A 35 4.64 14.39 -12.09
N ASP A 36 5.31 13.67 -11.18
CA ASP A 36 6.74 13.33 -11.28
C ASP A 36 7.06 12.63 -12.62
N ARG A 37 6.26 11.62 -13.01
CA ARG A 37 6.43 10.93 -14.29
C ARG A 37 6.19 11.85 -15.50
N ILE A 38 5.23 12.79 -15.40
CA ILE A 38 4.99 13.77 -16.45
C ILE A 38 6.21 14.69 -16.62
N TYR A 39 6.81 15.16 -15.53
CA TYR A 39 8.00 15.99 -15.59
C TYR A 39 9.20 15.22 -16.18
N ILE A 40 9.46 14.00 -15.73
CA ILE A 40 10.52 13.15 -16.27
C ILE A 40 10.30 12.88 -17.76
N GLY A 41 9.09 12.57 -18.20
CA GLY A 41 8.75 12.34 -19.60
C GLY A 41 8.90 13.58 -20.51
N ARG A 42 8.88 14.78 -19.92
CA ARG A 42 9.04 16.07 -20.64
C ARG A 42 10.48 16.57 -20.67
N ILE A 43 11.46 15.83 -20.17
CA ILE A 43 12.87 16.23 -20.26
C ILE A 43 13.28 16.30 -21.74
N PRO A 44 13.80 17.45 -22.23
CA PRO A 44 14.18 17.59 -23.63
C PRO A 44 15.17 16.51 -24.08
N ASN A 45 14.98 15.99 -25.28
CA ASN A 45 15.80 14.99 -25.97
C ASN A 45 15.89 13.58 -25.34
N ILE A 46 15.60 13.43 -24.05
CA ILE A 46 15.81 12.15 -23.32
C ILE A 46 14.55 11.67 -22.57
N GLY A 47 13.42 12.39 -22.61
CA GLY A 47 12.24 12.12 -21.76
C GLY A 47 11.74 10.67 -21.81
N THR A 48 11.61 10.09 -23.00
CA THR A 48 11.18 8.69 -23.16
C THR A 48 12.19 7.71 -22.57
N ALA A 49 13.51 7.92 -22.83
CA ALA A 49 14.58 7.09 -22.28
C ALA A 49 14.68 7.25 -20.76
N ALA A 50 14.52 8.46 -20.26
CA ALA A 50 14.50 8.78 -18.84
C ALA A 50 13.35 8.10 -18.12
N LEU A 51 12.13 8.17 -18.67
CA LEU A 51 10.95 7.51 -18.10
C LEU A 51 11.10 6.00 -18.03
N GLY A 52 11.65 5.40 -19.11
CA GLY A 52 11.96 3.97 -19.14
C GLY A 52 13.01 3.58 -18.09
N ALA A 53 14.06 4.40 -17.94
CA ALA A 53 15.12 4.17 -16.96
C ALA A 53 14.62 4.24 -15.51
N VAL A 54 13.76 5.22 -15.18
CA VAL A 54 13.11 5.32 -13.86
C VAL A 54 12.18 4.14 -13.62
N GLY A 55 11.47 3.68 -14.66
CA GLY A 55 10.64 2.46 -14.59
C GLY A 55 11.41 1.21 -14.17
N LEU A 56 12.68 1.08 -14.61
CA LEU A 56 13.57 -0.03 -14.22
C LEU A 56 14.00 0.02 -12.73
N CYS A 57 13.91 1.19 -12.09
CA CYS A 57 14.19 1.34 -10.66
C CYS A 57 12.98 0.95 -9.78
N PHE A 58 11.78 0.86 -10.37
CA PHE A 58 10.53 0.64 -9.66
C PHE A 58 10.49 -0.63 -8.80
N PRO A 59 11.02 -1.80 -9.24
CA PRO A 59 11.04 -2.99 -8.40
C PRO A 59 11.78 -2.79 -7.07
N LEU A 60 12.89 -2.05 -7.08
CA LEU A 60 13.63 -1.75 -5.85
C LEU A 60 12.84 -0.80 -4.93
N ILE A 61 12.20 0.22 -5.50
CA ILE A 61 11.31 1.14 -4.78
C ILE A 61 10.18 0.36 -4.10
N MET A 62 9.61 -0.63 -4.78
CA MET A 62 8.59 -1.52 -4.23
C MET A 62 9.10 -2.35 -3.05
N ILE A 63 10.33 -2.88 -3.12
CA ILE A 63 10.96 -3.62 -2.02
C ILE A 63 11.13 -2.71 -0.80
N ILE A 64 11.63 -1.48 -0.97
CA ILE A 64 11.79 -0.49 0.09
C ILE A 64 10.44 -0.20 0.76
N THR A 65 9.39 0.04 -0.04
CA THR A 65 8.04 0.30 0.44
C THR A 65 7.45 -0.92 1.17
N ALA A 66 7.65 -2.12 0.64
CA ALA A 66 7.19 -3.35 1.26
C ALA A 66 7.85 -3.58 2.63
N CYS A 67 9.16 -3.31 2.74
CA CYS A 67 9.88 -3.37 4.02
C CYS A 67 9.38 -2.30 5.02
N SER A 68 9.09 -1.08 4.57
CA SER A 68 8.46 -0.06 5.42
C SER A 68 7.13 -0.53 5.99
N ASN A 69 6.29 -1.08 5.12
CA ASN A 69 4.96 -1.60 5.48
C ASN A 69 5.05 -2.82 6.40
N LEU A 70 6.09 -3.67 6.24
CA LEU A 70 6.33 -4.80 7.13
C LEU A 70 6.39 -4.37 8.60
N PHE A 71 7.12 -3.31 8.90
CA PHE A 71 7.31 -2.83 10.27
C PHE A 71 6.19 -1.89 10.72
N GLY A 72 5.68 -1.04 9.83
CA GLY A 72 4.61 -0.08 10.13
C GLY A 72 3.26 -0.77 10.34
N SER A 73 2.78 -1.50 9.33
CA SER A 73 1.49 -2.20 9.41
C SER A 73 1.51 -3.45 10.29
N GLY A 74 2.69 -4.01 10.58
CA GLY A 74 2.84 -5.08 11.56
C GLY A 74 2.87 -4.58 13.00
N GLY A 75 3.48 -3.42 13.24
CA GLY A 75 3.62 -2.85 14.58
C GLY A 75 2.42 -2.06 15.06
N ALA A 76 1.78 -1.27 14.20
CA ALA A 76 0.70 -0.35 14.59
C ALA A 76 -0.54 -1.04 15.20
N PRO A 77 -1.03 -2.19 14.71
CA PRO A 77 -2.11 -2.91 15.37
C PRO A 77 -1.71 -3.42 16.77
N LEU A 78 -0.50 -4.00 16.90
CA LEU A 78 0.02 -4.46 18.19
C LEU A 78 0.16 -3.29 19.20
N PHE A 79 0.63 -2.16 18.73
CA PHE A 79 0.71 -0.92 19.49
C PHE A 79 -0.68 -0.48 19.97
N SER A 80 -1.67 -0.45 19.09
CA SER A 80 -3.04 -0.03 19.43
C SER A 80 -3.72 -0.98 20.41
N ILE A 81 -3.52 -2.32 20.27
CA ILE A 81 -4.02 -3.32 21.22
C ILE A 81 -3.48 -3.06 22.63
N ASN A 82 -2.14 -2.90 22.76
CA ASN A 82 -1.53 -2.68 24.07
C ASN A 82 -1.93 -1.34 24.68
N ARG A 83 -2.15 -0.30 23.86
CA ARG A 83 -2.73 0.96 24.35
C ARG A 83 -4.16 0.76 24.87
N GLY A 84 -4.96 -0.06 24.20
CA GLY A 84 -6.31 -0.42 24.66
C GLY A 84 -6.31 -1.19 25.98
N MET A 85 -5.24 -1.95 26.26
CA MET A 85 -5.00 -2.65 27.54
C MET A 85 -4.44 -1.74 28.64
N ASP A 86 -4.27 -0.44 28.40
CA ASP A 86 -3.54 0.52 29.24
C ASP A 86 -2.05 0.16 29.50
N ASP A 87 -1.50 -0.81 28.76
CA ASP A 87 -0.07 -1.13 28.81
C ASP A 87 0.73 -0.19 27.90
N ASN A 88 0.81 1.07 28.31
CA ASN A 88 1.55 2.09 27.59
C ASN A 88 3.06 1.81 27.54
N HIS A 89 3.61 1.07 28.50
CA HIS A 89 5.02 0.68 28.49
C HIS A 89 5.30 -0.28 27.31
N LYS A 90 4.50 -1.31 27.18
CA LYS A 90 4.64 -2.29 26.09
C LYS A 90 4.29 -1.68 24.73
N ALA A 91 3.27 -0.83 24.66
CA ALA A 91 2.96 -0.07 23.45
C ALA A 91 4.16 0.78 23.00
N ASN A 92 4.80 1.52 23.94
CA ASN A 92 5.99 2.30 23.62
C ASN A 92 7.19 1.44 23.20
N THR A 93 7.34 0.27 23.80
CA THR A 93 8.38 -0.70 23.39
C THR A 93 8.15 -1.19 21.96
N ILE A 94 6.90 -1.48 21.56
CA ILE A 94 6.54 -1.85 20.19
C ILE A 94 6.87 -0.72 19.21
N LEU A 95 6.52 0.53 19.53
CA LEU A 95 6.84 1.70 18.72
C LEU A 95 8.36 1.83 18.51
N ASN A 96 9.14 1.73 19.59
CA ASN A 96 10.60 1.88 19.55
C ASN A 96 11.28 0.70 18.83
N THR A 97 10.76 -0.52 18.97
CA THR A 97 11.23 -1.70 18.25
C THR A 97 10.99 -1.52 16.75
N SER A 98 9.77 -1.14 16.35
CA SER A 98 9.44 -0.89 14.94
C SER A 98 10.32 0.20 14.34
N PHE A 99 10.53 1.32 15.06
CA PHE A 99 11.39 2.40 14.60
C PHE A 99 12.84 1.95 14.42
N SER A 100 13.39 1.20 15.38
CA SER A 100 14.76 0.67 15.29
C SER A 100 14.91 -0.33 14.13
N MET A 101 13.88 -1.15 13.87
CA MET A 101 13.86 -2.09 12.74
C MET A 101 13.77 -1.34 11.40
N VAL A 102 12.96 -0.29 11.30
CA VAL A 102 12.90 0.59 10.13
C VAL A 102 14.27 1.20 9.85
N CYS A 103 14.94 1.75 10.86
CA CYS A 103 16.28 2.35 10.70
C CYS A 103 17.32 1.30 10.28
N ALA A 104 17.37 0.15 10.96
CA ALA A 104 18.34 -0.90 10.66
C ALA A 104 18.14 -1.49 9.25
N SER A 105 16.90 -1.80 8.89
CA SER A 105 16.59 -2.36 7.57
C SER A 105 16.78 -1.34 6.45
N SER A 106 16.50 -0.06 6.68
CA SER A 106 16.74 0.99 5.69
C SER A 106 18.24 1.17 5.37
N ILE A 107 19.08 1.14 6.39
CA ILE A 107 20.55 1.20 6.21
C ILE A 107 21.02 -0.05 5.46
N LEU A 108 20.55 -1.23 5.84
CA LEU A 108 20.88 -2.48 5.15
C LEU A 108 20.47 -2.44 3.67
N LEU A 109 19.22 -2.06 3.36
CA LEU A 109 18.74 -1.95 2.00
C LEU A 109 19.47 -0.90 1.18
N MET A 110 19.81 0.23 1.80
CA MET A 110 20.62 1.28 1.17
C MET A 110 22.00 0.73 0.79
N LEU A 111 22.71 0.10 1.72
CA LEU A 111 24.05 -0.44 1.47
C LEU A 111 24.04 -1.54 0.41
N VAL A 112 23.13 -2.51 0.54
CA VAL A 112 22.97 -3.60 -0.45
C VAL A 112 22.58 -3.02 -1.81
N GLY A 113 21.65 -2.08 -1.87
CA GLY A 113 21.23 -1.44 -3.11
C GLY A 113 22.36 -0.67 -3.79
N LEU A 114 23.15 0.10 -3.02
CA LEU A 114 24.32 0.84 -3.56
C LEU A 114 25.39 -0.09 -4.11
N ILE A 115 25.75 -1.15 -3.38
CA ILE A 115 26.77 -2.13 -3.79
C ILE A 115 26.33 -2.89 -5.04
N PHE A 116 25.07 -3.35 -5.06
CA PHE A 116 24.52 -4.18 -6.13
C PHE A 116 23.69 -3.39 -7.15
N SER A 117 23.78 -2.06 -7.20
CA SER A 117 22.96 -1.21 -8.09
C SER A 117 23.01 -1.65 -9.55
N LYS A 118 24.20 -1.89 -10.10
CA LYS A 118 24.38 -2.31 -11.50
C LYS A 118 23.83 -3.71 -11.77
N PRO A 119 24.19 -4.77 -11.02
CA PRO A 119 23.64 -6.10 -11.25
C PRO A 119 22.11 -6.17 -11.03
N LEU A 120 21.56 -5.43 -10.08
CA LEU A 120 20.12 -5.37 -9.88
C LEU A 120 19.40 -4.74 -11.08
N LEU A 121 19.91 -3.62 -11.62
CA LEU A 121 19.31 -3.00 -12.80
C LEU A 121 19.39 -3.91 -14.03
N ILE A 122 20.50 -4.64 -14.23
CA ILE A 122 20.63 -5.62 -15.31
C ILE A 122 19.59 -6.75 -15.11
N LEU A 123 19.43 -7.25 -13.89
CA LEU A 123 18.42 -8.27 -13.55
C LEU A 123 16.99 -7.77 -13.84
N PHE A 124 16.74 -6.46 -13.65
CA PHE A 124 15.46 -5.83 -13.99
C PHE A 124 15.28 -5.51 -15.48
N GLY A 125 16.25 -5.89 -16.32
CA GLY A 125 16.16 -5.76 -17.77
C GLY A 125 16.79 -4.47 -18.35
N ALA A 126 17.67 -3.80 -17.60
CA ALA A 126 18.31 -2.58 -18.10
C ALA A 126 19.31 -2.89 -19.23
N SER A 127 19.09 -2.27 -20.40
CA SER A 127 20.06 -2.22 -21.49
C SER A 127 21.26 -1.32 -21.14
N LYS A 128 22.36 -1.42 -21.90
CA LYS A 128 23.54 -0.55 -21.73
C LYS A 128 23.16 0.95 -21.77
N ASN A 129 22.26 1.33 -22.67
CA ASN A 129 21.81 2.71 -22.81
C ASN A 129 20.89 3.15 -21.65
N ALA A 130 20.01 2.28 -21.17
CA ALA A 130 19.15 2.58 -20.03
C ALA A 130 19.96 2.73 -18.73
N LEU A 131 21.07 2.00 -18.56
CA LEU A 131 21.95 2.10 -17.39
C LEU A 131 22.56 3.49 -17.21
N ILE A 132 22.74 4.26 -18.29
CA ILE A 132 23.30 5.62 -18.23
C ILE A 132 22.41 6.52 -17.37
N TYR A 133 21.09 6.37 -17.45
CA TYR A 133 20.12 7.17 -16.70
C TYR A 133 19.63 6.46 -15.43
N ALA A 134 19.39 5.15 -15.51
CA ALA A 134 18.83 4.38 -14.40
C ALA A 134 19.78 4.27 -13.21
N ARG A 135 21.07 4.06 -13.44
CA ARG A 135 22.04 3.85 -12.35
C ARG A 135 22.27 5.10 -11.51
N PRO A 136 22.56 6.29 -12.07
CA PRO A 136 22.68 7.52 -11.28
C PRO A 136 21.40 7.84 -10.50
N TYR A 137 20.22 7.75 -11.15
CA TYR A 137 18.92 7.93 -10.48
C TYR A 137 18.78 7.00 -9.29
N MET A 138 19.02 5.69 -9.49
CA MET A 138 18.90 4.68 -8.45
C MET A 138 19.86 4.92 -7.28
N MET A 139 21.13 5.27 -7.58
CA MET A 139 22.13 5.55 -6.54
C MET A 139 21.73 6.76 -5.70
N ILE A 140 21.25 7.83 -6.34
CA ILE A 140 20.73 9.01 -5.63
C ILE A 140 19.52 8.59 -4.80
N TYR A 141 18.51 7.94 -5.40
CA TYR A 141 17.30 7.51 -4.71
C TYR A 141 17.58 6.67 -3.46
N LEU A 142 18.55 5.76 -3.53
CA LEU A 142 18.95 4.89 -2.42
C LEU A 142 19.47 5.65 -1.21
N LEU A 143 20.10 6.82 -1.37
CA LEU A 143 20.50 7.69 -0.25
C LEU A 143 19.27 8.21 0.52
N GLY A 144 18.11 8.27 -0.13
CA GLY A 144 16.82 8.62 0.48
C GLY A 144 16.09 7.45 1.14
N THR A 145 16.64 6.24 1.17
CA THR A 145 15.96 5.05 1.71
C THR A 145 15.56 5.22 3.17
N LEU A 146 16.44 5.77 4.02
CA LEU A 146 16.16 5.99 5.43
C LEU A 146 14.98 6.97 5.64
N PRO A 147 14.98 8.19 5.10
CA PRO A 147 13.83 9.08 5.25
C PRO A 147 12.55 8.51 4.59
N ALA A 148 12.64 7.85 3.45
CA ALA A 148 11.49 7.22 2.81
C ALA A 148 10.85 6.17 3.73
N MET A 149 11.64 5.30 4.34
CA MET A 149 11.16 4.26 5.24
C MET A 149 10.64 4.82 6.57
N ILE A 150 11.24 5.89 7.10
CA ILE A 150 10.72 6.56 8.30
C ILE A 150 9.36 7.20 8.00
N SER A 151 9.23 7.95 6.90
CA SER A 151 7.98 8.65 6.58
C SER A 151 6.81 7.69 6.38
N THR A 152 7.01 6.58 5.67
CA THR A 152 5.97 5.58 5.38
C THR A 152 5.76 4.58 6.51
N GLY A 153 6.84 4.06 7.09
CA GLY A 153 6.78 3.01 8.11
C GLY A 153 6.33 3.51 9.50
N MET A 154 6.56 4.80 9.81
CA MET A 154 6.15 5.35 11.12
C MET A 154 4.82 6.11 11.08
N ASN A 155 4.29 6.43 9.90
CA ASN A 155 2.97 7.08 9.75
C ASN A 155 1.83 6.28 10.38
N PRO A 156 1.75 4.93 10.25
CA PRO A 156 0.72 4.13 10.93
C PRO A 156 0.68 4.31 12.45
N PHE A 157 1.81 4.60 13.10
CA PHE A 157 1.86 4.86 14.54
C PHE A 157 1.33 6.25 14.93
N ILE A 158 1.39 7.24 14.03
CA ILE A 158 0.72 8.53 14.21
C ILE A 158 -0.79 8.32 14.19
N ASN A 159 -1.29 7.54 13.21
CA ASN A 159 -2.69 7.18 13.08
C ASN A 159 -3.18 6.35 14.29
N ALA A 160 -2.36 5.40 14.76
CA ALA A 160 -2.62 4.55 15.93
C ALA A 160 -2.68 5.34 17.25
N GLN A 161 -2.09 6.53 17.30
CA GLN A 161 -2.24 7.46 18.41
C GLN A 161 -3.45 8.40 18.29
N GLY A 162 -4.23 8.27 17.20
CA GLY A 162 -5.43 9.07 16.95
C GLY A 162 -5.17 10.39 16.21
N TYR A 163 -4.00 10.59 15.62
CA TYR A 163 -3.61 11.83 14.95
C TYR A 163 -3.62 11.70 13.42
N SER A 164 -4.67 11.11 12.83
CA SER A 164 -4.75 10.82 11.39
C SER A 164 -4.58 12.06 10.50
N THR A 165 -5.09 13.22 10.92
CA THR A 165 -4.85 14.49 10.22
C THR A 165 -3.36 14.86 10.21
N THR A 166 -2.63 14.55 11.26
CA THR A 166 -1.17 14.77 11.31
C THR A 166 -0.44 13.80 10.39
N GLY A 167 -0.90 12.54 10.36
CA GLY A 167 -0.41 11.55 9.40
C GLY A 167 -0.62 12.00 7.94
N MET A 168 -1.78 12.59 7.62
CA MET A 168 -2.04 13.21 6.33
C MET A 168 -1.04 14.33 6.01
N PHE A 169 -0.82 15.26 6.95
CA PHE A 169 0.09 16.38 6.72
C PHE A 169 1.53 15.94 6.41
N SER A 170 2.00 14.82 6.95
CA SER A 170 3.32 14.30 6.59
C SER A 170 3.43 13.93 5.11
N VAL A 171 2.36 13.37 4.54
CA VAL A 171 2.30 13.02 3.11
C VAL A 171 2.13 14.28 2.26
N VAL A 172 1.27 15.21 2.69
CA VAL A 172 1.05 16.50 2.00
C VAL A 172 2.36 17.29 1.88
N ILE A 173 3.15 17.39 2.95
CA ILE A 173 4.45 18.07 2.95
C ILE A 173 5.38 17.46 1.91
N GLY A 174 5.50 16.13 1.89
CA GLY A 174 6.31 15.42 0.90
C GLY A 174 5.83 15.65 -0.54
N ALA A 175 4.53 15.49 -0.78
CA ALA A 175 3.94 15.61 -2.10
C ALA A 175 4.06 17.04 -2.67
N VAL A 176 3.74 18.06 -1.86
CA VAL A 176 3.85 19.46 -2.27
C VAL A 176 5.30 19.85 -2.51
N ALA A 177 6.22 19.43 -1.63
CA ALA A 177 7.64 19.68 -1.82
C ALA A 177 8.15 19.04 -3.12
N ASN A 178 7.76 17.80 -3.42
CA ASN A 178 8.17 17.13 -4.66
C ASN A 178 7.65 17.85 -5.90
N ILE A 179 6.36 18.21 -5.97
CA ILE A 179 5.76 18.92 -7.10
C ILE A 179 6.46 20.27 -7.37
N ILE A 180 6.94 20.96 -6.32
CA ILE A 180 7.65 22.23 -6.44
C ILE A 180 9.11 22.02 -6.82
N LEU A 181 9.77 21.01 -6.21
CA LEU A 181 11.21 20.80 -6.40
C LEU A 181 11.53 20.10 -7.72
N ASP A 182 10.64 19.25 -8.25
CA ASP A 182 10.86 18.58 -9.54
C ASP A 182 11.16 19.55 -10.67
N PRO A 183 10.29 20.54 -11.02
CA PRO A 183 10.60 21.48 -12.08
C PRO A 183 11.85 22.32 -11.80
N LEU A 184 12.13 22.65 -10.55
CA LEU A 184 13.32 23.38 -10.16
C LEU A 184 14.60 22.59 -10.46
N PHE A 185 14.67 21.33 -10.01
CA PHE A 185 15.88 20.50 -10.20
C PHE A 185 15.99 19.93 -11.62
N ILE A 186 14.87 19.52 -12.21
CA ILE A 186 14.86 18.90 -13.54
C ILE A 186 15.19 19.94 -14.63
N PHE A 187 14.48 21.08 -14.65
CA PHE A 187 14.51 22.04 -15.76
C PHE A 187 15.34 23.28 -15.43
N MET A 188 15.12 23.95 -14.29
CA MET A 188 15.81 25.22 -14.00
C MET A 188 17.30 24.99 -13.69
N LEU A 189 17.63 23.96 -12.92
CA LEU A 189 19.03 23.57 -12.63
C LEU A 189 19.62 22.62 -13.68
N GLY A 190 18.83 22.15 -14.65
CA GLY A 190 19.30 21.32 -15.75
C GLY A 190 19.79 19.92 -15.34
N LEU A 191 19.46 19.43 -14.15
CA LEU A 191 19.95 18.15 -13.64
C LEU A 191 19.23 16.94 -14.25
N GLY A 192 18.17 17.16 -15.04
CA GLY A 192 17.42 16.12 -15.72
C GLY A 192 16.92 15.03 -14.76
N VAL A 193 17.16 13.75 -15.11
CA VAL A 193 16.71 12.57 -14.32
C VAL A 193 17.27 12.57 -12.90
N ASN A 194 18.51 13.01 -12.72
CA ASN A 194 19.12 13.12 -11.40
C ASN A 194 18.43 14.19 -10.53
N GLY A 195 17.93 15.25 -11.16
CA GLY A 195 17.14 16.29 -10.51
C GLY A 195 15.85 15.74 -9.89
N ALA A 196 15.14 14.86 -10.61
CA ALA A 196 13.95 14.18 -10.09
C ALA A 196 14.28 13.33 -8.84
N ALA A 197 15.38 12.58 -8.88
CA ALA A 197 15.82 11.77 -7.72
C ALA A 197 16.14 12.65 -6.50
N ILE A 198 16.85 13.78 -6.71
CA ILE A 198 17.21 14.74 -5.64
C ILE A 198 15.94 15.36 -5.05
N ALA A 199 15.02 15.83 -5.89
CA ALA A 199 13.75 16.41 -5.45
C ALA A 199 12.94 15.41 -4.61
N THR A 200 12.86 14.15 -5.04
CA THR A 200 12.21 13.07 -4.30
C THR A 200 12.85 12.85 -2.93
N ILE A 201 14.19 12.80 -2.84
CA ILE A 201 14.87 12.61 -1.56
C ILE A 201 14.60 13.78 -0.60
N ILE A 202 14.72 15.02 -1.07
CA ILE A 202 14.46 16.19 -0.23
C ILE A 202 13.02 16.16 0.29
N SER A 203 12.07 15.81 -0.56
CA SER A 203 10.66 15.68 -0.18
C SER A 203 10.44 14.58 0.87
N GLN A 204 11.13 13.46 0.72
CA GLN A 204 11.11 12.37 1.70
C GLN A 204 11.76 12.78 3.03
N ILE A 205 12.86 13.55 2.99
CA ILE A 205 13.51 14.09 4.19
C ILE A 205 12.56 15.04 4.93
N LEU A 206 11.87 15.93 4.23
CA LEU A 206 10.91 16.85 4.84
C LEU A 206 9.75 16.10 5.50
N SER A 207 9.18 15.10 4.80
CA SER A 207 8.15 14.24 5.34
C SER A 207 8.63 13.46 6.57
N ALA A 208 9.81 12.83 6.48
CA ALA A 208 10.40 12.06 7.59
C ALA A 208 10.74 12.94 8.80
N ALA A 209 11.28 14.13 8.56
CA ALA A 209 11.58 15.10 9.60
C ALA A 209 10.31 15.51 10.36
N PHE A 210 9.20 15.75 9.63
CA PHE A 210 7.91 16.05 10.23
C PHE A 210 7.38 14.88 11.07
N VAL A 211 7.40 13.65 10.53
CA VAL A 211 6.99 12.42 11.23
C VAL A 211 7.81 12.21 12.49
N PHE A 212 9.14 12.29 12.38
CA PHE A 212 10.05 12.12 13.50
C PHE A 212 9.88 13.21 14.56
N TYR A 213 9.79 14.49 14.15
CA TYR A 213 9.52 15.60 15.06
C TYR A 213 8.23 15.39 15.83
N PHE A 214 7.15 15.01 15.13
CA PHE A 214 5.87 14.77 15.78
C PHE A 214 5.95 13.61 16.78
N LEU A 215 6.46 12.46 16.37
CA LEU A 215 6.58 11.27 17.24
C LEU A 215 7.55 11.47 18.40
N ARG A 216 8.55 12.35 18.25
CA ARG A 216 9.55 12.62 19.29
C ARG A 216 9.09 13.68 20.30
N ARG A 217 8.33 14.69 19.83
CA ARG A 217 8.03 15.89 20.64
C ARG A 217 6.56 16.05 21.00
N LYS A 218 5.64 15.72 20.07
CA LYS A 218 4.22 16.05 20.20
C LYS A 218 3.33 14.84 20.49
N ALA A 219 3.74 13.64 20.09
CA ALA A 219 3.00 12.42 20.34
C ALA A 219 2.96 12.08 21.83
N GLU A 220 1.91 11.37 22.24
CA GLU A 220 1.73 10.89 23.61
C GLU A 220 2.80 9.85 23.97
N LEU A 221 2.95 8.82 23.16
CA LEU A 221 4.04 7.86 23.26
C LEU A 221 5.16 8.27 22.29
N LYS A 222 6.32 8.56 22.85
CA LYS A 222 7.45 9.16 22.14
C LYS A 222 8.38 8.11 21.57
N VAL A 223 8.81 8.32 20.32
CA VAL A 223 9.77 7.45 19.65
C VAL A 223 11.20 7.69 20.13
N ARG A 224 11.94 6.60 20.29
CA ARG A 224 13.40 6.59 20.48
C ARG A 224 14.01 5.31 19.89
N LEU A 225 15.31 5.33 19.64
CA LEU A 225 16.03 4.10 19.33
C LEU A 225 16.15 3.21 20.59
N LEU A 226 16.12 1.91 20.36
CA LEU A 226 16.37 0.92 21.41
C LEU A 226 17.80 1.04 21.93
N ARG A 227 17.96 0.89 23.24
CA ARG A 227 19.27 0.77 23.87
C ARG A 227 19.78 -0.67 23.73
N LYS A 228 21.12 -0.86 23.75
CA LYS A 228 21.73 -2.20 23.64
C LYS A 228 21.15 -3.21 24.63
N ASN A 229 20.91 -2.77 25.86
CA ASN A 229 20.37 -3.63 26.93
C ASN A 229 18.91 -4.04 26.70
N GLU A 230 18.17 -3.38 25.82
CA GLU A 230 16.79 -3.68 25.49
C GLU A 230 16.66 -4.64 24.30
N LEU A 231 17.75 -4.83 23.52
CA LEU A 231 17.71 -5.61 22.29
C LEU A 231 17.23 -7.05 22.51
N HIS A 232 17.71 -7.70 23.56
CA HIS A 232 17.36 -9.09 23.84
C HIS A 232 15.89 -9.26 24.25
N SER A 233 15.36 -8.38 25.08
CA SER A 233 13.96 -8.38 25.51
C SER A 233 13.01 -8.01 24.35
N CYS A 234 13.48 -7.26 23.36
CA CYS A 234 12.67 -6.85 22.20
C CYS A 234 12.62 -7.89 21.05
N LEU A 235 13.43 -8.96 21.09
CA LEU A 235 13.45 -10.00 20.05
C LEU A 235 12.08 -10.65 19.85
N SER A 236 11.39 -10.97 20.92
CA SER A 236 10.03 -11.52 20.87
C SER A 236 9.03 -10.53 20.24
N ILE A 237 9.15 -9.25 20.59
CA ILE A 237 8.32 -8.17 20.03
C ILE A 237 8.62 -8.00 18.54
N ALA A 238 9.90 -7.99 18.15
CA ALA A 238 10.34 -7.90 16.77
C ALA A 238 9.77 -9.06 15.93
N LYS A 239 9.86 -10.30 16.43
CA LYS A 239 9.25 -11.47 15.79
C LYS A 239 7.74 -11.30 15.59
N ASN A 240 7.05 -10.75 16.58
CA ASN A 240 5.61 -10.50 16.50
C ASN A 240 5.27 -9.46 15.42
N ILE A 241 6.04 -8.37 15.36
CA ILE A 241 5.89 -7.31 14.35
C ILE A 241 6.12 -7.87 12.96
N ILE A 242 7.23 -8.59 12.73
CA ILE A 242 7.55 -9.20 11.45
C ILE A 242 6.44 -10.17 11.04
N THR A 243 6.05 -11.08 11.92
CA THR A 243 5.04 -12.10 11.57
C THR A 243 3.70 -11.47 11.18
N LEU A 244 3.23 -10.43 11.88
CA LEU A 244 1.99 -9.75 11.51
C LEU A 244 2.15 -8.92 10.24
N GLY A 245 3.27 -8.23 10.08
CA GLY A 245 3.55 -7.40 8.91
C GLY A 245 3.83 -8.20 7.64
N THR A 246 4.26 -9.46 7.77
CA THR A 246 4.50 -10.38 6.65
C THR A 246 3.26 -10.53 5.77
N SER A 247 2.03 -10.44 6.33
CA SER A 247 0.81 -10.50 5.53
C SER A 247 0.70 -9.34 4.51
N GLY A 248 1.02 -8.12 4.92
CA GLY A 248 1.04 -6.95 4.03
C GLY A 248 2.21 -6.98 3.04
N PHE A 249 3.38 -7.43 3.50
CA PHE A 249 4.56 -7.62 2.65
C PHE A 249 4.30 -8.63 1.53
N ILE A 250 3.76 -9.80 1.86
CA ILE A 250 3.37 -10.84 0.89
C ILE A 250 2.33 -10.29 -0.08
N MET A 251 1.32 -9.57 0.42
CA MET A 251 0.27 -9.00 -0.45
C MET A 251 0.86 -8.06 -1.51
N GLN A 252 1.87 -7.27 -1.15
CA GLN A 252 2.54 -6.36 -2.09
C GLN A 252 3.37 -7.11 -3.13
N LEU A 253 4.16 -8.09 -2.69
CA LEU A 253 4.97 -8.92 -3.61
C LEU A 253 4.09 -9.74 -4.55
N THR A 254 3.01 -10.32 -4.06
CA THR A 254 2.11 -11.13 -4.87
C THR A 254 1.32 -10.31 -5.90
N ASN A 255 1.02 -9.05 -5.62
CA ASN A 255 0.44 -8.15 -6.63
C ASN A 255 1.40 -7.95 -7.81
N SER A 256 2.69 -7.77 -7.55
CA SER A 256 3.71 -7.67 -8.60
C SER A 256 3.84 -8.97 -9.39
N LEU A 257 3.85 -10.13 -8.71
CA LEU A 257 3.88 -11.44 -9.35
C LEU A 257 2.68 -11.64 -10.29
N VAL A 258 1.47 -11.36 -9.82
CA VAL A 258 0.24 -11.44 -10.63
C VAL A 258 0.33 -10.54 -11.86
N SER A 259 0.82 -9.31 -11.70
CA SER A 259 0.98 -8.37 -12.83
C SER A 259 1.93 -8.92 -13.89
N ILE A 260 3.05 -9.51 -13.48
CA ILE A 260 4.02 -10.14 -14.40
C ILE A 260 3.36 -11.33 -15.13
N CYS A 261 2.69 -12.21 -14.40
CA CYS A 261 1.99 -13.37 -15.00
C CYS A 261 0.91 -12.94 -15.99
N CYS A 262 0.07 -11.97 -15.61
CA CYS A 262 -0.98 -11.45 -16.49
C CYS A 262 -0.40 -10.83 -17.76
N ASN A 263 0.64 -9.99 -17.64
CA ASN A 263 1.26 -9.34 -18.79
C ASN A 263 1.91 -10.37 -19.74
N ASN A 264 2.60 -11.37 -19.20
CA ASN A 264 3.22 -12.42 -20.02
C ASN A 264 2.17 -13.23 -20.81
N VAL A 265 1.08 -13.65 -20.16
CA VAL A 265 0.02 -14.42 -20.83
C VAL A 265 -0.73 -13.55 -21.83
N LEU A 266 -1.01 -12.28 -21.50
CA LEU A 266 -1.67 -11.34 -22.42
C LEU A 266 -0.79 -11.03 -23.65
N TYR A 267 0.53 -10.90 -23.46
CA TYR A 267 1.44 -10.71 -24.57
C TYR A 267 1.39 -11.89 -25.55
N VAL A 268 1.39 -13.12 -25.03
CA VAL A 268 1.33 -14.34 -25.87
C VAL A 268 -0.03 -14.52 -26.55
N THR A 269 -1.13 -14.16 -25.86
CA THR A 269 -2.50 -14.44 -26.35
C THR A 269 -3.12 -13.30 -27.14
N GLY A 270 -2.66 -12.05 -26.94
CA GLY A 270 -3.28 -10.85 -27.53
C GLY A 270 -2.30 -9.76 -27.96
N GLY A 271 -0.98 -9.99 -27.78
CA GLY A 271 0.06 -9.04 -28.17
C GLY A 271 0.12 -7.79 -27.29
N ASP A 272 0.89 -6.79 -27.74
CA ASP A 272 1.15 -5.53 -27.01
C ASP A 272 -0.12 -4.71 -26.73
N VAL A 273 -1.13 -4.84 -27.58
CA VAL A 273 -2.42 -4.13 -27.41
C VAL A 273 -3.08 -4.57 -26.10
N TYR A 274 -3.13 -5.86 -25.79
CA TYR A 274 -3.77 -6.36 -24.59
C TYR A 274 -2.92 -6.13 -23.32
N VAL A 275 -1.61 -6.01 -23.43
CA VAL A 275 -0.76 -5.50 -22.33
C VAL A 275 -1.10 -4.04 -22.03
N SER A 276 -1.34 -3.23 -23.05
CA SER A 276 -1.81 -1.84 -22.89
C SER A 276 -3.21 -1.76 -22.28
N VAL A 277 -4.13 -2.66 -22.71
CA VAL A 277 -5.46 -2.81 -22.08
C VAL A 277 -5.33 -3.09 -20.59
N MET A 278 -4.47 -4.06 -20.21
CA MET A 278 -4.26 -4.42 -18.78
C MET A 278 -3.65 -3.26 -17.98
N THR A 279 -2.81 -2.45 -18.60
CA THR A 279 -2.24 -1.25 -17.95
C THR A 279 -3.34 -0.25 -17.59
N ILE A 280 -4.29 0.00 -18.49
CA ILE A 280 -5.44 0.88 -18.21
C ILE A 280 -6.35 0.26 -17.14
N VAL A 281 -6.68 -1.03 -17.24
CA VAL A 281 -7.49 -1.76 -16.25
C VAL A 281 -6.84 -1.67 -14.86
N SER A 282 -5.52 -1.87 -14.78
CA SER A 282 -4.77 -1.77 -13.51
C SER A 282 -4.75 -0.35 -12.95
N SER A 283 -4.71 0.66 -13.80
CA SER A 283 -4.76 2.07 -13.38
C SER A 283 -6.13 2.45 -12.82
N VAL A 284 -7.21 2.01 -13.49
CA VAL A 284 -8.58 2.16 -12.97
C VAL A 284 -8.72 1.43 -11.64
N ARG A 285 -8.18 0.21 -11.54
CA ARG A 285 -8.17 -0.57 -10.30
C ARG A 285 -7.52 0.19 -9.16
N GLN A 286 -6.31 0.70 -9.35
CA GLN A 286 -5.59 1.45 -8.33
C GLN A 286 -6.38 2.67 -7.84
N MET A 287 -7.00 3.41 -8.78
CA MET A 287 -7.83 4.56 -8.46
C MET A 287 -9.04 4.19 -7.60
N VAL A 288 -9.70 3.06 -7.91
CA VAL A 288 -10.91 2.61 -7.21
C VAL A 288 -10.59 1.93 -5.88
N GLU A 289 -9.47 1.21 -5.76
CA GLU A 289 -9.03 0.57 -4.51
C GLU A 289 -8.55 1.57 -3.44
N THR A 290 -8.03 2.73 -3.85
CA THR A 290 -7.44 3.71 -2.92
C THR A 290 -8.39 4.14 -1.78
N PRO A 291 -9.67 4.49 -2.01
CA PRO A 291 -10.59 4.82 -0.91
C PRO A 291 -10.93 3.62 -0.02
N ILE A 292 -10.96 2.40 -0.56
CA ILE A 292 -11.18 1.19 0.22
C ILE A 292 -10.04 0.99 1.23
N TYR A 293 -8.79 1.18 0.79
CA TYR A 293 -7.64 1.16 1.68
C TYR A 293 -7.72 2.25 2.76
N ALA A 294 -8.15 3.45 2.41
CA ALA A 294 -8.31 4.54 3.39
C ALA A 294 -9.35 4.21 4.46
N ILE A 295 -10.48 3.60 4.07
CA ILE A 295 -11.53 3.17 5.01
C ILE A 295 -11.02 2.05 5.92
N THR A 296 -10.41 1.01 5.35
CA THR A 296 -9.97 -0.17 6.10
C THR A 296 -8.79 0.13 7.01
N GLU A 297 -7.75 0.79 6.53
CA GLU A 297 -6.59 1.16 7.34
C GLU A 297 -6.92 2.25 8.37
N GLY A 298 -7.87 3.17 8.06
CA GLY A 298 -8.40 4.14 9.02
C GLY A 298 -9.20 3.49 10.15
N SER A 299 -9.87 2.38 9.88
CA SER A 299 -10.65 1.62 10.87
C SER A 299 -9.77 0.73 11.76
N SER A 300 -8.62 0.28 11.25
CA SER A 300 -7.72 -0.68 11.93
C SER A 300 -7.31 -0.24 13.34
N PRO A 301 -6.82 0.99 13.59
CA PRO A 301 -6.46 1.43 14.95
C PRO A 301 -7.64 1.43 15.92
N ILE A 302 -8.86 1.74 15.43
CA ILE A 302 -10.07 1.79 16.24
C ILE A 302 -10.47 0.38 16.67
N ILE A 303 -10.44 -0.58 15.72
CA ILE A 303 -10.71 -1.99 15.98
C ILE A 303 -9.68 -2.55 16.97
N SER A 304 -8.39 -2.33 16.72
CA SER A 304 -7.28 -2.84 17.54
C SER A 304 -7.32 -2.28 18.97
N TYR A 305 -7.56 -0.97 19.13
CA TYR A 305 -7.65 -0.33 20.44
C TYR A 305 -8.81 -0.89 21.26
N ASN A 306 -10.02 -0.95 20.67
CA ASN A 306 -11.20 -1.44 21.39
C ASN A 306 -11.14 -2.94 21.67
N TYR A 307 -10.43 -3.73 20.84
CA TYR A 307 -10.14 -5.13 21.14
C TYR A 307 -9.23 -5.26 22.36
N GLY A 308 -8.15 -4.47 22.44
CA GLY A 308 -7.29 -4.40 23.61
C GLY A 308 -8.03 -3.97 24.88
N ALA A 309 -8.90 -2.98 24.76
CA ALA A 309 -9.75 -2.48 25.85
C ALA A 309 -10.88 -3.43 26.27
N ARG A 310 -10.97 -4.64 25.68
CA ARG A 310 -12.02 -5.63 25.93
C ARG A 310 -13.44 -5.11 25.73
N ARG A 311 -13.65 -4.27 24.70
CA ARG A 311 -14.95 -3.68 24.34
C ARG A 311 -15.51 -4.33 23.07
N PRO A 312 -16.00 -5.58 23.13
CA PRO A 312 -16.39 -6.36 21.95
C PRO A 312 -17.49 -5.68 21.12
N GLU A 313 -18.45 -4.99 21.75
CA GLU A 313 -19.52 -4.31 21.03
C GLU A 313 -19.01 -3.17 20.17
N ARG A 314 -17.98 -2.44 20.62
CA ARG A 314 -17.34 -1.39 19.81
C ARG A 314 -16.51 -1.97 18.67
N VAL A 315 -15.86 -3.12 18.88
CA VAL A 315 -15.14 -3.85 17.83
C VAL A 315 -16.11 -4.31 16.73
N LYS A 316 -17.21 -4.96 17.11
CA LYS A 316 -18.27 -5.38 16.15
C LYS A 316 -18.82 -4.17 15.38
N LYS A 317 -19.20 -3.11 16.08
CA LYS A 317 -19.71 -1.89 15.47
C LYS A 317 -18.70 -1.26 14.51
N ALA A 318 -17.40 -1.25 14.86
CA ALA A 318 -16.36 -0.72 13.97
C ALA A 318 -16.21 -1.59 12.71
N GLY A 319 -16.23 -2.92 12.85
CA GLY A 319 -16.24 -3.84 11.72
C GLY A 319 -17.42 -3.67 10.79
N ILE A 320 -18.63 -3.51 11.35
CA ILE A 320 -19.86 -3.28 10.58
C ILE A 320 -19.80 -1.92 9.86
N VAL A 321 -19.44 -0.84 10.55
CA VAL A 321 -19.37 0.50 9.93
C VAL A 321 -18.33 0.51 8.82
N MET A 322 -17.14 -0.08 9.04
CA MET A 322 -16.10 -0.24 8.02
C MET A 322 -16.65 -0.99 6.80
N ALA A 323 -17.32 -2.13 7.03
CA ALA A 323 -17.88 -2.95 5.96
C ALA A 323 -18.95 -2.21 5.16
N VAL A 324 -19.88 -1.55 5.85
CA VAL A 324 -20.96 -0.78 5.20
C VAL A 324 -20.39 0.37 4.38
N MET A 325 -19.43 1.14 4.91
CA MET A 325 -18.79 2.24 4.17
C MET A 325 -18.06 1.73 2.93
N ALA A 326 -17.27 0.66 3.06
CA ALA A 326 -16.53 0.07 1.95
C ALA A 326 -17.49 -0.46 0.88
N LEU A 327 -18.50 -1.25 1.26
CA LEU A 327 -19.47 -1.83 0.33
C LEU A 327 -20.34 -0.77 -0.39
N ILE A 328 -20.76 0.30 0.30
CA ILE A 328 -21.48 1.40 -0.36
C ILE A 328 -20.60 2.07 -1.41
N TYR A 329 -19.36 2.41 -1.05
CA TYR A 329 -18.43 3.02 -1.98
C TYR A 329 -18.16 2.11 -3.19
N THR A 330 -17.85 0.84 -2.94
CA THR A 330 -17.57 -0.14 -4.00
C THR A 330 -18.78 -0.40 -4.88
N GLY A 331 -19.96 -0.46 -4.30
CA GLY A 331 -21.21 -0.60 -5.07
C GLY A 331 -21.44 0.58 -6.03
N ILE A 332 -21.18 1.82 -5.57
CA ILE A 332 -21.26 3.01 -6.41
C ILE A 332 -20.22 2.93 -7.53
N MET A 333 -18.95 2.66 -7.20
CA MET A 333 -17.87 2.59 -8.19
C MET A 333 -18.06 1.43 -9.17
N TRP A 334 -18.50 0.27 -8.70
CA TRP A 334 -18.86 -0.86 -9.54
C TRP A 334 -19.95 -0.48 -10.55
N SER A 335 -21.01 0.23 -10.08
CA SER A 335 -22.07 0.71 -10.96
C SER A 335 -21.53 1.68 -12.02
N VAL A 336 -20.64 2.60 -11.65
CA VAL A 336 -19.98 3.51 -12.60
C VAL A 336 -19.16 2.74 -13.64
N ILE A 337 -18.39 1.74 -13.20
CA ILE A 337 -17.54 0.93 -14.10
C ILE A 337 -18.39 0.12 -15.08
N ILE A 338 -19.50 -0.47 -14.64
CA ILE A 338 -20.35 -1.30 -15.50
C ILE A 338 -21.23 -0.46 -16.44
N LEU A 339 -21.80 0.65 -15.95
CA LEU A 339 -22.72 1.48 -16.70
C LEU A 339 -22.04 2.52 -17.59
N ALA A 340 -20.93 3.08 -17.11
CA ALA A 340 -20.26 4.21 -17.75
C ALA A 340 -18.73 4.02 -17.94
N PRO A 341 -18.23 2.85 -18.38
CA PRO A 341 -16.79 2.54 -18.43
C PRO A 341 -16.01 3.50 -19.32
N LYS A 342 -16.62 4.00 -20.41
CA LYS A 342 -15.96 4.91 -21.36
C LYS A 342 -15.47 6.21 -20.71
N TYR A 343 -16.18 6.75 -19.70
CA TYR A 343 -15.75 7.98 -19.03
C TYR A 343 -14.49 7.77 -18.20
N LEU A 344 -14.37 6.63 -17.52
CA LEU A 344 -13.18 6.27 -16.76
C LEU A 344 -11.98 6.02 -17.67
N ILE A 345 -12.19 5.31 -18.79
CA ILE A 345 -11.12 4.98 -19.75
C ILE A 345 -10.57 6.25 -20.41
N LYS A 346 -11.44 7.23 -20.74
CA LYS A 346 -11.04 8.51 -21.36
C LYS A 346 -10.08 9.33 -20.49
N ILE A 347 -10.02 9.09 -19.19
CA ILE A 347 -9.02 9.71 -18.30
C ILE A 347 -7.60 9.25 -18.69
N PHE A 348 -7.47 8.02 -19.20
CA PHE A 348 -6.17 7.38 -19.48
C PHE A 348 -5.81 7.34 -20.97
N SER A 349 -6.80 7.27 -21.86
CA SER A 349 -6.58 7.21 -23.33
C SER A 349 -7.71 7.85 -24.10
N SER A 350 -7.33 8.55 -25.19
CA SER A 350 -8.25 9.11 -26.17
C SER A 350 -8.37 8.25 -27.45
N ASP A 351 -7.59 7.16 -27.55
CA ASP A 351 -7.59 6.26 -28.69
C ASP A 351 -8.89 5.43 -28.73
N ALA A 352 -9.68 5.65 -29.80
CA ALA A 352 -10.98 4.99 -29.95
C ALA A 352 -10.85 3.48 -30.15
N THR A 353 -9.77 3.01 -30.78
CA THR A 353 -9.52 1.58 -31.01
C THR A 353 -9.19 0.89 -29.69
N LEU A 354 -8.31 1.46 -28.92
CA LEU A 354 -7.96 0.95 -27.60
C LEU A 354 -9.14 0.98 -26.62
N ILE A 355 -9.96 2.04 -26.64
CA ILE A 355 -11.18 2.13 -25.82
C ILE A 355 -12.14 0.97 -26.11
N LYS A 356 -12.26 0.55 -27.39
CA LYS A 356 -13.14 -0.56 -27.80
C LYS A 356 -12.73 -1.87 -27.14
N ASP A 357 -11.43 -2.13 -27.00
CA ASP A 357 -10.90 -3.36 -26.37
C ASP A 357 -10.88 -3.27 -24.84
N VAL A 358 -10.64 -2.08 -24.28
CA VAL A 358 -10.62 -1.88 -22.83
C VAL A 358 -12.01 -2.02 -22.19
N VAL A 359 -13.09 -1.58 -22.86
CA VAL A 359 -14.46 -1.62 -22.29
C VAL A 359 -14.89 -3.03 -21.88
N PRO A 360 -14.82 -4.06 -22.74
CA PRO A 360 -15.20 -5.42 -22.35
C PRO A 360 -14.25 -6.01 -21.31
N ALA A 361 -12.94 -5.77 -21.43
CA ALA A 361 -11.94 -6.23 -20.49
C ALA A 361 -12.18 -5.64 -19.09
N LEU A 362 -12.48 -4.34 -19.01
CA LEU A 362 -12.78 -3.66 -17.77
C LEU A 362 -14.04 -4.22 -17.08
N LYS A 363 -15.13 -4.39 -17.85
CA LYS A 363 -16.37 -4.97 -17.32
C LYS A 363 -16.16 -6.39 -16.79
N LEU A 364 -15.39 -7.19 -17.52
CA LEU A 364 -15.09 -8.56 -17.15
C LEU A 364 -14.23 -8.59 -15.87
N TYR A 365 -13.15 -7.82 -15.83
CA TYR A 365 -12.23 -7.75 -14.69
C TYR A 365 -12.91 -7.29 -13.39
N PHE A 366 -13.86 -6.35 -13.50
CA PHE A 366 -14.60 -5.81 -12.36
C PHE A 366 -15.94 -6.51 -12.09
N ALA A 367 -16.29 -7.60 -12.81
CA ALA A 367 -17.58 -8.26 -12.68
C ALA A 367 -17.93 -8.65 -11.24
N ALA A 368 -16.96 -9.10 -10.46
CA ALA A 368 -17.11 -9.47 -9.05
C ALA A 368 -16.34 -8.56 -8.08
N PHE A 369 -16.20 -7.28 -8.39
CA PHE A 369 -15.39 -6.34 -7.62
C PHE A 369 -15.86 -6.18 -6.17
N ILE A 370 -17.19 -6.24 -5.92
CA ILE A 370 -17.77 -6.18 -4.58
C ILE A 370 -17.21 -7.27 -3.66
N PHE A 371 -16.94 -8.46 -4.18
CA PHE A 371 -16.36 -9.56 -3.39
C PHE A 371 -14.91 -9.31 -2.96
N MET A 372 -14.20 -8.44 -3.67
CA MET A 372 -12.84 -8.03 -3.28
C MET A 372 -12.85 -7.26 -1.95
N ASP A 373 -13.87 -6.43 -1.72
CA ASP A 373 -14.04 -5.73 -0.43
C ASP A 373 -14.15 -6.66 0.75
N LEU A 374 -14.85 -7.78 0.57
CA LEU A 374 -15.00 -8.79 1.61
C LEU A 374 -13.63 -9.29 2.10
N GLN A 375 -12.65 -9.40 1.17
CA GLN A 375 -11.29 -9.76 1.55
C GLN A 375 -10.60 -8.62 2.32
N TYR A 376 -10.69 -7.37 1.85
CA TYR A 376 -10.06 -6.24 2.55
C TYR A 376 -10.62 -6.07 3.95
N ILE A 377 -11.94 -6.20 4.13
CA ILE A 377 -12.61 -6.17 5.42
C ILE A 377 -12.09 -7.29 6.32
N GLY A 378 -12.14 -8.55 5.84
CA GLY A 378 -11.69 -9.71 6.60
C GLY A 378 -10.23 -9.63 7.01
N GLN A 379 -9.34 -9.27 6.07
CA GLN A 379 -7.91 -9.12 6.35
C GLN A 379 -7.61 -8.00 7.34
N THR A 380 -8.30 -6.86 7.23
CA THR A 380 -8.13 -5.74 8.16
C THR A 380 -8.54 -6.16 9.58
N VAL A 381 -9.65 -6.87 9.72
CA VAL A 381 -10.07 -7.42 11.01
C VAL A 381 -9.04 -8.42 11.55
N PHE A 382 -8.56 -9.37 10.74
CA PHE A 382 -7.53 -10.33 11.18
C PHE A 382 -6.25 -9.63 11.64
N LYS A 383 -5.75 -8.65 10.88
CA LYS A 383 -4.58 -7.85 11.26
C LYS A 383 -4.81 -7.09 12.56
N SER A 384 -5.97 -6.44 12.68
CA SER A 384 -6.33 -5.60 13.82
C SER A 384 -6.50 -6.39 15.12
N LEU A 385 -6.89 -7.66 15.04
CA LEU A 385 -7.02 -8.58 16.16
C LEU A 385 -5.79 -9.48 16.36
N ASN A 386 -4.67 -9.21 15.67
CA ASN A 386 -3.44 -9.99 15.73
C ASN A 386 -3.59 -11.48 15.32
N LYS A 387 -4.54 -11.76 14.39
CA LYS A 387 -4.77 -13.09 13.81
C LYS A 387 -3.81 -13.32 12.64
N ARG A 388 -2.55 -13.57 12.94
CA ARG A 388 -1.42 -13.60 11.98
C ARG A 388 -1.56 -14.67 10.92
N THR A 389 -1.88 -15.89 11.34
CA THR A 389 -1.98 -17.06 10.44
C THR A 389 -3.05 -16.83 9.39
N GLN A 390 -4.23 -16.36 9.80
CA GLN A 390 -5.34 -16.05 8.89
C GLN A 390 -4.96 -14.92 7.94
N ALA A 391 -4.34 -13.84 8.45
CA ALA A 391 -3.92 -12.72 7.62
C ALA A 391 -2.92 -13.14 6.53
N ILE A 392 -1.91 -13.97 6.87
CA ILE A 392 -0.92 -14.49 5.91
C ILE A 392 -1.58 -15.45 4.93
N PHE A 393 -2.38 -16.40 5.42
CA PHE A 393 -3.05 -17.40 4.59
C PHE A 393 -3.91 -16.75 3.50
N PHE A 394 -4.78 -15.80 3.84
CA PHE A 394 -5.64 -15.14 2.87
C PHE A 394 -4.89 -14.17 1.94
N SER A 395 -3.73 -13.65 2.36
CA SER A 395 -2.86 -12.88 1.45
C SER A 395 -2.30 -13.76 0.32
N LEU A 396 -1.95 -15.01 0.61
CA LEU A 396 -1.42 -15.96 -0.38
C LEU A 396 -2.53 -16.62 -1.18
N LEU A 397 -3.61 -17.04 -0.52
CA LEU A 397 -4.69 -17.85 -1.12
C LEU A 397 -5.21 -17.22 -2.40
N ARG A 398 -5.65 -15.97 -2.34
CA ARG A 398 -6.28 -15.32 -3.48
C ARG A 398 -5.31 -15.10 -4.63
N LYS A 399 -4.14 -14.54 -4.35
CA LYS A 399 -3.21 -14.12 -5.41
C LYS A 399 -2.36 -15.27 -5.96
N VAL A 400 -1.73 -16.04 -5.08
CA VAL A 400 -0.79 -17.09 -5.50
C VAL A 400 -1.51 -18.37 -5.86
N PHE A 401 -2.47 -18.81 -5.03
CA PHE A 401 -3.12 -20.10 -5.23
C PHE A 401 -4.34 -20.07 -6.14
N ILE A 402 -4.95 -18.90 -6.35
CA ILE A 402 -6.13 -18.78 -7.23
C ILE A 402 -5.81 -17.98 -8.49
N VAL A 403 -5.40 -16.69 -8.37
CA VAL A 403 -5.20 -15.82 -9.55
C VAL A 403 -4.12 -16.34 -10.47
N VAL A 404 -2.92 -16.64 -9.94
CA VAL A 404 -1.79 -17.06 -10.79
C VAL A 404 -2.13 -18.34 -11.58
N PRO A 405 -2.61 -19.44 -10.98
CA PRO A 405 -3.01 -20.62 -11.75
C PRO A 405 -4.13 -20.34 -12.75
N LEU A 406 -5.17 -19.60 -12.38
CA LEU A 406 -6.27 -19.28 -13.28
C LEU A 406 -5.82 -18.42 -14.46
N THR A 407 -4.83 -17.53 -14.27
CA THR A 407 -4.25 -16.72 -15.35
C THR A 407 -3.64 -17.60 -16.47
N TYR A 408 -3.17 -18.80 -16.15
CA TYR A 408 -2.66 -19.76 -17.14
C TYR A 408 -3.73 -20.76 -17.61
N ILE A 409 -4.56 -21.27 -16.67
CA ILE A 409 -5.54 -22.35 -16.98
C ILE A 409 -6.67 -21.81 -17.84
N LEU A 410 -7.28 -20.68 -17.52
CA LEU A 410 -8.43 -20.15 -18.26
C LEU A 410 -8.11 -19.82 -19.71
N PRO A 411 -7.00 -19.13 -20.05
CA PRO A 411 -6.64 -18.84 -21.43
C PRO A 411 -6.32 -20.09 -22.26
N HIS A 412 -5.56 -21.03 -21.70
CA HIS A 412 -5.00 -22.16 -22.45
C HIS A 412 -5.92 -23.39 -22.42
N THR A 413 -6.31 -23.84 -21.21
CA THR A 413 -7.10 -25.09 -21.05
C THR A 413 -8.55 -24.87 -21.45
N PHE A 414 -9.16 -23.77 -20.99
CA PHE A 414 -10.55 -23.42 -21.36
C PHE A 414 -10.66 -22.63 -22.66
N LYS A 415 -9.54 -22.38 -23.35
CA LYS A 415 -9.48 -21.66 -24.63
C LYS A 415 -10.15 -20.28 -24.64
N MET A 416 -10.15 -19.61 -23.48
CA MET A 416 -10.75 -18.28 -23.32
C MET A 416 -9.87 -17.14 -23.86
N GLY A 417 -8.61 -17.43 -24.26
CA GLY A 417 -7.68 -16.42 -24.75
C GLY A 417 -7.48 -15.28 -23.74
N THR A 418 -7.44 -14.04 -24.24
CA THR A 418 -7.25 -12.84 -23.40
C THR A 418 -8.34 -12.68 -22.34
N ASN A 419 -9.60 -13.04 -22.64
CA ASN A 419 -10.70 -12.96 -21.67
C ASN A 419 -10.45 -13.86 -20.44
N GLY A 420 -9.76 -14.99 -20.61
CA GLY A 420 -9.40 -15.87 -19.50
C GLY A 420 -8.50 -15.18 -18.47
N VAL A 421 -7.56 -14.33 -18.91
CA VAL A 421 -6.70 -13.55 -18.02
C VAL A 421 -7.53 -12.56 -17.21
N PHE A 422 -8.44 -11.82 -17.87
CA PHE A 422 -9.31 -10.86 -17.16
C PHE A 422 -10.33 -11.54 -16.24
N MET A 423 -10.77 -12.78 -16.56
CA MET A 423 -11.69 -13.56 -15.73
C MET A 423 -11.03 -14.13 -14.46
N ALA A 424 -9.71 -14.29 -14.42
CA ALA A 424 -9.01 -14.84 -13.25
C ALA A 424 -9.24 -14.01 -11.98
N GLU A 425 -9.28 -12.67 -12.10
CA GLU A 425 -9.49 -11.79 -10.95
C GLU A 425 -10.91 -11.90 -10.36
N PRO A 426 -12.03 -11.76 -11.12
CA PRO A 426 -13.37 -11.91 -10.57
C PRO A 426 -13.63 -13.29 -9.96
N VAL A 427 -13.15 -14.37 -10.56
CA VAL A 427 -13.27 -15.72 -9.98
C VAL A 427 -12.54 -15.78 -8.62
N SER A 428 -11.34 -15.24 -8.55
CA SER A 428 -10.57 -15.19 -7.30
C SER A 428 -11.22 -14.31 -6.23
N ASN A 429 -11.86 -13.22 -6.64
CA ASN A 429 -12.57 -12.32 -5.73
C ASN A 429 -13.76 -13.04 -5.08
N VAL A 430 -14.57 -13.77 -5.87
CA VAL A 430 -15.70 -14.54 -5.35
C VAL A 430 -15.21 -15.62 -4.38
N ILE A 431 -14.25 -16.42 -4.76
CA ILE A 431 -13.77 -17.53 -3.93
C ILE A 431 -12.98 -16.99 -2.73
N GLY A 432 -11.89 -16.27 -2.96
CA GLY A 432 -10.98 -15.83 -1.92
C GLY A 432 -11.59 -14.76 -1.01
N GLY A 433 -12.35 -13.81 -1.57
CA GLY A 433 -13.04 -12.78 -0.81
C GLY A 433 -14.12 -13.36 0.11
N SER A 434 -14.99 -14.22 -0.43
CA SER A 434 -16.04 -14.88 0.37
C SER A 434 -15.44 -15.77 1.45
N MET A 435 -14.43 -16.58 1.13
CA MET A 435 -13.75 -17.43 2.11
C MET A 435 -13.12 -16.62 3.25
N CYS A 436 -12.44 -15.53 2.92
CA CYS A 436 -11.83 -14.64 3.92
C CYS A 436 -12.89 -14.06 4.85
N PHE A 437 -13.96 -13.52 4.30
CA PHE A 437 -15.03 -12.88 5.07
C PHE A 437 -15.81 -13.89 5.93
N ILE A 438 -16.19 -15.04 5.36
CA ILE A 438 -16.88 -16.10 6.11
C ILE A 438 -16.00 -16.62 7.24
N THR A 439 -14.72 -16.88 6.98
CA THR A 439 -13.78 -17.28 8.03
C THR A 439 -13.67 -16.25 9.14
N MET A 440 -13.64 -14.96 8.77
CA MET A 440 -13.64 -13.87 9.75
C MET A 440 -14.90 -13.90 10.60
N LEU A 441 -16.08 -14.05 10.01
CA LEU A 441 -17.35 -14.15 10.76
C LEU A 441 -17.38 -15.34 11.70
N VAL A 442 -16.99 -16.52 11.22
CA VAL A 442 -17.05 -17.77 12.00
C VAL A 442 -16.01 -17.82 13.12
N THR A 443 -14.85 -17.20 12.94
CA THR A 443 -13.77 -17.25 13.94
C THR A 443 -13.77 -16.06 14.89
N VAL A 444 -14.03 -14.86 14.40
CA VAL A 444 -13.91 -13.62 15.18
C VAL A 444 -15.18 -13.32 15.98
N LEU A 445 -16.38 -13.47 15.40
CA LEU A 445 -17.61 -13.15 16.12
C LEU A 445 -17.82 -14.01 17.37
N PRO A 446 -17.62 -15.35 17.34
CA PRO A 446 -17.74 -16.16 18.55
C PRO A 446 -16.69 -15.82 19.61
N GLU A 447 -15.47 -15.44 19.19
CA GLU A 447 -14.43 -14.99 20.12
C GLU A 447 -14.82 -13.70 20.82
N LEU A 448 -15.32 -12.70 20.05
CA LEU A 448 -15.79 -11.44 20.61
C LEU A 448 -16.98 -11.63 21.56
N ASN A 449 -17.86 -12.62 21.30
CA ASN A 449 -18.97 -12.93 22.18
C ASN A 449 -18.52 -13.55 23.51
N LYS A 450 -17.34 -14.21 23.54
CA LYS A 450 -16.78 -14.80 24.77
C LYS A 450 -16.05 -13.78 25.65
N ILE A 451 -15.68 -12.64 25.10
CA ILE A 451 -15.09 -11.53 25.87
C ILE A 451 -16.24 -10.88 26.65
N LYS A 452 -16.41 -11.28 27.91
CA LYS A 452 -17.31 -10.59 28.82
C LYS A 452 -16.79 -9.17 29.05
N ALA A 453 -17.70 -8.21 28.97
CA ALA A 453 -17.43 -6.80 29.27
C ALA A 453 -16.92 -6.61 30.68
#